data_e5385c4bcb35ea2c02a46702665b1cce
#
_entry.id   e5385c4bcb35ea2c02a46702665b1cce
#
_cell.length_a   1.000
_cell.length_b   1.000
_cell.length_c   1.000
_cell.angle_alpha   90.00
_cell.angle_beta   90.00
_cell.angle_gamma   90.00
#
_symmetry.space_group_name_H-M   'P 1'
#
loop_
_entity.id
_entity.type
_entity.pdbx_description
1 polymer ?
#
loop_
_entity_poly.entity_id
_entity_poly.type
_entity_poly.pdbx_seq_one_letter_code
_entity_poly.pdbx_strand_id
1 'polypeptide(L)'
;MKTFSSFMDMNKIICLASLIFSGALALQAQTSDSADSVTVKDKKIYAVRGDQQEVLTDNLKFPLNVEITTNGTFKVGDGKERKLAEGQVILRDGWLVSPDGSVQPVIDHVVMKAGRVMVVRDGQAAALTQSLSFPNNTGIDPDGYYVYPGGRRARLNDGEWFRLDGTAIPTKDTVTLINGQVRLQKDGSLISLSPVQIMGMNDGTRVHGDGTIQKFNGPTFKLREGQTILIDGPNIKR
;
A
#
# COMPACT_ATOMS: atom_id res chain seq x y z
N MET A 1 54.31 -38.40 -63.60
CA MET A 1 55.39 -37.47 -64.02
C MET A 1 55.22 -36.19 -63.21
N LYS A 2 56.30 -35.82 -62.47
CA LYS A 2 56.63 -34.57 -61.77
C LYS A 2 55.66 -34.08 -60.71
N THR A 3 55.91 -34.42 -59.42
CA THR A 3 56.54 -33.65 -58.31
C THR A 3 56.65 -32.15 -58.49
N PHE A 4 56.02 -31.40 -57.58
CA PHE A 4 56.76 -30.30 -56.93
C PHE A 4 56.18 -30.02 -55.58
N SER A 5 57.01 -30.16 -54.62
CA SER A 5 57.06 -29.74 -53.26
C SER A 5 57.10 -28.20 -53.20
N SER A 6 56.44 -27.61 -52.31
CA SER A 6 56.87 -26.33 -51.74
C SER A 6 56.47 -26.21 -50.31
N PHE A 7 57.46 -26.38 -49.48
CA PHE A 7 57.54 -25.89 -48.08
C PHE A 7 57.46 -24.39 -48.09
N MET A 8 56.57 -23.84 -47.29
CA MET A 8 56.69 -22.43 -46.91
C MET A 8 56.26 -22.22 -45.48
N ASP A 9 57.31 -21.99 -44.74
CA ASP A 9 57.49 -21.21 -43.53
C ASP A 9 56.26 -20.93 -42.64
N MET A 10 56.33 -21.65 -41.61
CA MET A 10 55.70 -21.39 -40.33
C MET A 10 56.61 -20.44 -39.54
N ASN A 11 56.32 -19.14 -39.55
CA ASN A 11 56.74 -18.19 -38.52
C ASN A 11 56.42 -16.78 -38.96
N LYS A 12 55.44 -16.19 -38.33
CA LYS A 12 55.16 -14.78 -38.09
C LYS A 12 53.67 -14.49 -38.24
N ILE A 13 52.87 -15.04 -37.35
CA ILE A 13 51.61 -14.39 -37.02
C ILE A 13 51.78 -13.95 -35.56
N ILE A 14 52.23 -12.74 -35.41
CA ILE A 14 52.13 -11.97 -34.17
C ILE A 14 50.66 -11.80 -33.92
N CYS A 15 50.09 -12.58 -33.02
CA CYS A 15 48.78 -12.34 -32.49
C CYS A 15 48.84 -11.06 -31.68
N LEU A 16 48.42 -9.97 -32.28
CA LEU A 16 48.03 -8.77 -31.58
C LEU A 16 46.69 -9.08 -30.89
N ALA A 17 46.76 -9.64 -29.71
CA ALA A 17 45.60 -9.78 -28.85
C ALA A 17 45.23 -8.38 -28.39
N SER A 18 44.37 -7.74 -29.18
CA SER A 18 43.64 -6.57 -28.74
C SER A 18 42.73 -7.00 -27.60
N LEU A 19 43.18 -6.77 -26.37
CA LEU A 19 42.30 -6.77 -25.20
C LEU A 19 41.27 -5.65 -25.41
N ILE A 20 40.19 -5.98 -26.09
CA ILE A 20 38.97 -5.19 -25.97
C ILE A 20 38.45 -5.52 -24.58
N PHE A 21 38.87 -4.71 -23.62
CA PHE A 21 38.22 -4.59 -22.35
C PHE A 21 36.83 -3.94 -22.68
N SER A 22 35.92 -4.77 -23.12
CA SER A 22 34.50 -4.42 -23.10
C SER A 22 34.12 -4.29 -21.64
N GLY A 23 34.41 -3.11 -21.09
CA GLY A 23 33.75 -2.65 -19.88
C GLY A 23 32.28 -2.68 -20.21
N ALA A 24 31.62 -3.78 -19.86
CA ALA A 24 30.20 -3.75 -19.61
C ALA A 24 30.02 -2.73 -18.48
N LEU A 25 29.90 -1.46 -18.84
CA LEU A 25 29.13 -0.53 -18.08
C LEU A 25 27.77 -1.19 -17.98
N ALA A 26 27.58 -1.96 -16.90
CA ALA A 26 26.29 -2.23 -16.41
C ALA A 26 25.67 -0.84 -16.21
N LEU A 27 24.96 -0.39 -17.23
CA LEU A 27 23.96 0.64 -17.10
C LEU A 27 22.99 0.02 -16.09
N GLN A 28 23.29 0.20 -14.79
CA GLN A 28 22.28 0.10 -13.78
C GLN A 28 21.28 1.16 -14.22
N ALA A 29 20.32 0.72 -15.04
CA ALA A 29 19.06 1.40 -15.09
C ALA A 29 18.71 1.55 -13.61
N GLN A 30 18.87 2.73 -13.07
CA GLN A 30 18.11 3.17 -11.94
C GLN A 30 16.66 3.13 -12.44
N THR A 31 16.10 1.91 -12.46
CA THR A 31 14.68 1.79 -12.28
C THR A 31 14.47 2.58 -11.00
N SER A 32 13.70 3.62 -11.10
CA SER A 32 13.11 4.28 -9.94
C SER A 32 12.17 3.24 -9.34
N ASP A 33 12.78 2.29 -8.69
CA ASP A 33 12.21 1.06 -8.20
C ASP A 33 11.54 1.41 -6.90
N SER A 34 10.41 2.09 -7.08
CA SER A 34 9.56 2.44 -5.97
C SER A 34 9.05 1.14 -5.36
N ALA A 35 9.41 0.90 -4.12
CA ALA A 35 8.84 -0.19 -3.34
C ALA A 35 7.31 -0.16 -3.39
N ASP A 36 6.69 -1.33 -3.33
CA ASP A 36 5.24 -1.47 -3.24
C ASP A 36 4.73 -1.08 -1.85
N SER A 37 5.57 -1.31 -0.84
CA SER A 37 5.30 -0.96 0.54
C SER A 37 6.57 -0.86 1.38
N VAL A 38 6.43 -0.29 2.57
CA VAL A 38 7.46 -0.27 3.62
C VAL A 38 6.87 -0.84 4.90
N THR A 39 7.61 -1.71 5.56
CA THR A 39 7.20 -2.33 6.83
C THR A 39 8.30 -2.29 7.88
N VAL A 40 7.90 -2.42 9.15
CA VAL A 40 8.80 -2.59 10.29
C VAL A 40 8.72 -4.02 10.76
N LYS A 41 9.86 -4.69 10.85
CA LYS A 41 9.97 -6.04 11.38
C LYS A 41 11.29 -6.19 12.15
N ASP A 42 11.23 -6.73 13.36
CA ASP A 42 12.39 -6.92 14.23
C ASP A 42 13.20 -5.61 14.40
N LYS A 43 12.51 -4.49 14.55
CA LYS A 43 13.06 -3.12 14.66
C LYS A 43 13.86 -2.66 13.43
N LYS A 44 13.76 -3.36 12.31
CA LYS A 44 14.35 -2.97 11.03
C LYS A 44 13.27 -2.52 10.06
N ILE A 45 13.65 -1.64 9.17
CA ILE A 45 12.75 -1.12 8.14
C ILE A 45 13.05 -1.85 6.85
N TYR A 46 12.01 -2.35 6.21
CA TYR A 46 12.12 -3.09 4.96
C TYR A 46 11.30 -2.41 3.87
N ALA A 47 11.90 -2.26 2.71
CA ALA A 47 11.20 -2.02 1.46
C ALA A 47 10.74 -3.38 0.89
N VAL A 48 9.51 -3.46 0.44
CA VAL A 48 8.92 -4.65 -0.17
C VAL A 48 8.65 -4.39 -1.64
N ARG A 49 9.09 -5.30 -2.51
CA ARG A 49 8.88 -5.29 -3.96
C ARG A 49 8.41 -6.67 -4.40
N GLY A 50 7.13 -6.81 -4.74
CA GLY A 50 6.55 -8.13 -4.95
C GLY A 50 6.73 -9.03 -3.74
N ASP A 51 7.40 -10.17 -3.93
CA ASP A 51 7.69 -11.13 -2.85
C ASP A 51 9.05 -10.90 -2.15
N GLN A 52 9.80 -9.88 -2.56
CA GLN A 52 11.13 -9.59 -2.00
C GLN A 52 11.04 -8.54 -0.92
N GLN A 53 11.82 -8.75 0.16
CA GLN A 53 12.00 -7.79 1.24
C GLN A 53 13.48 -7.45 1.36
N GLU A 54 13.81 -6.17 1.33
CA GLU A 54 15.17 -5.67 1.49
C GLU A 54 15.22 -4.63 2.60
N VAL A 55 16.29 -4.62 3.38
CA VAL A 55 16.47 -3.57 4.39
C VAL A 55 16.54 -2.22 3.69
N LEU A 56 15.78 -1.27 4.18
CA LEU A 56 15.75 0.08 3.64
C LEU A 56 17.08 0.80 3.93
N THR A 57 17.85 1.08 2.90
CA THR A 57 19.16 1.76 2.99
C THR A 57 19.06 3.26 2.68
N ASP A 58 18.07 3.66 1.94
CA ASP A 58 17.85 5.04 1.49
C ASP A 58 16.41 5.48 1.77
N ASN A 59 16.20 6.78 1.95
CA ASN A 59 14.87 7.33 2.14
C ASN A 59 14.02 7.11 0.88
N LEU A 60 12.76 6.74 1.07
CA LEU A 60 11.80 6.52 0.00
C LEU A 60 10.78 7.66 -0.08
N LYS A 61 10.33 7.93 -1.31
CA LYS A 61 9.21 8.82 -1.58
C LYS A 61 8.11 8.06 -2.30
N PHE A 62 6.94 8.07 -1.69
CA PHE A 62 5.71 7.54 -2.27
C PHE A 62 4.83 8.67 -2.83
N PRO A 63 3.83 8.35 -3.65
CA PRO A 63 2.78 9.29 -4.01
C PRO A 63 2.16 9.97 -2.80
N LEU A 64 1.40 11.05 -3.03
CA LEU A 64 0.78 11.86 -1.97
C LEU A 64 1.81 12.57 -1.05
N ASN A 65 3.06 12.77 -1.54
CA ASN A 65 4.16 13.37 -0.79
C ASN A 65 4.47 12.63 0.52
N VAL A 66 4.39 11.32 0.52
CA VAL A 66 4.80 10.49 1.65
C VAL A 66 6.29 10.25 1.58
N GLU A 67 7.03 10.75 2.54
CA GLU A 67 8.48 10.50 2.69
C GLU A 67 8.71 9.55 3.86
N ILE A 68 9.48 8.48 3.62
CA ILE A 68 9.78 7.45 4.61
C ILE A 68 11.31 7.37 4.76
N THR A 69 11.78 7.43 5.99
CA THR A 69 13.22 7.42 6.29
C THR A 69 13.70 6.03 6.71
N THR A 70 15.00 5.83 6.63
CA THR A 70 15.65 4.56 7.02
C THR A 70 15.53 4.22 8.51
N ASN A 71 15.17 5.18 9.36
CA ASN A 71 14.90 4.96 10.78
C ASN A 71 13.42 4.61 11.08
N GLY A 72 12.58 4.52 10.04
CA GLY A 72 11.15 4.19 10.16
C GLY A 72 10.26 5.35 10.56
N THR A 73 10.72 6.59 10.46
CA THR A 73 9.83 7.73 10.52
C THR A 73 9.25 8.02 9.13
N PHE A 74 8.07 8.57 9.08
CA PHE A 74 7.46 9.04 7.85
C PHE A 74 6.71 10.35 8.08
N LYS A 75 6.59 11.14 7.04
CA LYS A 75 5.78 12.37 7.01
C LYS A 75 5.00 12.44 5.72
N VAL A 76 3.92 13.21 5.71
CA VAL A 76 3.10 13.50 4.54
C VAL A 76 3.12 15.00 4.28
N GLY A 77 3.70 15.39 3.17
CA GLY A 77 3.91 16.82 2.84
C GLY A 77 4.65 17.56 3.96
N ASP A 78 4.07 18.67 4.42
CA ASP A 78 4.63 19.50 5.50
C ASP A 78 4.11 19.08 6.90
N GLY A 79 3.42 17.93 7.00
CA GLY A 79 2.90 17.40 8.25
C GLY A 79 3.99 16.96 9.21
N LYS A 80 3.60 16.57 10.41
CA LYS A 80 4.52 16.09 11.45
C LYS A 80 5.08 14.72 11.10
N GLU A 81 6.33 14.51 11.52
CA GLU A 81 6.91 13.16 11.48
C GLU A 81 6.17 12.21 12.41
N ARG A 82 5.93 11.03 11.90
CA ARG A 82 5.30 9.90 12.61
C ARG A 82 6.21 8.70 12.52
N LYS A 83 6.21 7.85 13.53
CA LYS A 83 7.01 6.63 13.52
C LYS A 83 6.14 5.43 13.23
N LEU A 84 6.61 4.57 12.31
CA LEU A 84 6.01 3.26 12.09
C LEU A 84 6.22 2.37 13.32
N ALA A 85 5.16 1.76 13.78
CA ALA A 85 5.23 0.73 14.82
C ALA A 85 5.59 -0.64 14.21
N GLU A 86 6.02 -1.55 15.06
CA GLU A 86 6.32 -2.93 14.68
C GLU A 86 5.10 -3.58 14.00
N GLY A 87 5.36 -4.21 12.84
CA GLY A 87 4.33 -4.87 12.03
C GLY A 87 3.42 -3.94 11.23
N GLN A 88 3.56 -2.62 11.34
CA GLN A 88 2.84 -1.71 10.46
C GLN A 88 3.44 -1.70 9.06
N VAL A 89 2.57 -1.47 8.07
CA VAL A 89 2.94 -1.41 6.65
C VAL A 89 2.38 -0.12 6.06
N ILE A 90 3.23 0.70 5.42
CA ILE A 90 2.77 1.77 4.54
C ILE A 90 2.79 1.24 3.11
N LEU A 91 1.65 1.27 2.46
CA LEU A 91 1.52 0.93 1.05
C LEU A 91 1.85 2.15 0.17
N ARG A 92 2.31 1.87 -1.03
CA ARG A 92 2.69 2.90 -2.00
C ARG A 92 1.55 3.88 -2.33
N ASP A 93 0.31 3.42 -2.31
CA ASP A 93 -0.88 4.25 -2.58
C ASP A 93 -1.35 5.06 -1.36
N GLY A 94 -0.56 5.09 -0.27
CA GLY A 94 -0.80 5.94 0.89
C GLY A 94 -1.74 5.35 1.94
N TRP A 95 -1.81 4.03 2.04
CA TRP A 95 -2.52 3.35 3.11
C TRP A 95 -1.57 2.84 4.18
N LEU A 96 -1.94 3.02 5.44
CA LEU A 96 -1.30 2.42 6.60
C LEU A 96 -2.12 1.21 7.03
N VAL A 97 -1.50 0.04 7.01
CA VAL A 97 -2.06 -1.22 7.50
C VAL A 97 -1.44 -1.53 8.84
N SER A 98 -2.25 -1.80 9.86
CA SER A 98 -1.81 -2.17 11.20
C SER A 98 -1.80 -3.69 11.38
N PRO A 99 -1.05 -4.23 12.35
CA PRO A 99 -0.98 -5.67 12.61
C PRO A 99 -2.32 -6.33 12.94
N ASP A 100 -3.28 -5.57 13.45
CA ASP A 100 -4.65 -6.06 13.72
C ASP A 100 -5.52 -6.16 12.46
N GLY A 101 -4.97 -5.79 11.29
CA GLY A 101 -5.67 -5.77 10.01
C GLY A 101 -6.43 -4.47 9.75
N SER A 102 -6.40 -3.50 10.67
CA SER A 102 -7.01 -2.21 10.42
C SER A 102 -6.23 -1.43 9.35
N VAL A 103 -6.97 -0.67 8.53
CA VAL A 103 -6.41 0.16 7.47
C VAL A 103 -6.92 1.58 7.57
N GLN A 104 -6.04 2.55 7.29
CA GLN A 104 -6.40 3.97 7.25
C GLN A 104 -5.49 4.72 6.27
N PRO A 105 -5.96 5.85 5.69
CA PRO A 105 -5.09 6.71 4.89
C PRO A 105 -3.98 7.32 5.75
N VAL A 106 -2.78 7.47 5.20
CA VAL A 106 -1.68 8.20 5.88
C VAL A 106 -1.89 9.71 5.86
N ILE A 107 -2.65 10.24 4.90
CA ILE A 107 -2.97 11.66 4.76
C ILE A 107 -3.97 12.11 5.82
N ASP A 108 -4.03 13.39 6.07
CA ASP A 108 -5.07 13.99 6.89
C ASP A 108 -6.45 13.79 6.25
N HIS A 109 -7.43 13.40 7.06
CA HIS A 109 -8.75 13.03 6.55
C HIS A 109 -9.86 13.18 7.61
N VAL A 110 -11.08 13.09 7.13
CA VAL A 110 -12.28 12.90 7.95
C VAL A 110 -12.80 11.50 7.72
N VAL A 111 -13.25 10.83 8.77
CA VAL A 111 -13.83 9.49 8.71
C VAL A 111 -15.08 9.38 9.56
N MET A 112 -16.09 8.67 9.04
CA MET A 112 -17.22 8.20 9.83
C MET A 112 -16.84 6.87 10.48
N LYS A 113 -16.83 6.81 11.81
CA LYS A 113 -16.44 5.61 12.56
C LYS A 113 -17.34 5.40 13.77
N ALA A 114 -17.97 4.23 13.86
CA ALA A 114 -18.89 3.87 14.94
C ALA A 114 -19.95 4.96 15.19
N GLY A 115 -20.56 5.47 14.13
CA GLY A 115 -21.60 6.49 14.19
C GLY A 115 -21.11 7.90 14.53
N ARG A 116 -19.78 8.14 14.60
CA ARG A 116 -19.19 9.44 14.92
C ARG A 116 -18.26 9.91 13.81
N VAL A 117 -18.30 11.21 13.57
CA VAL A 117 -17.34 11.84 12.67
C VAL A 117 -16.03 12.14 13.40
N MET A 118 -14.94 11.64 12.87
CA MET A 118 -13.60 11.88 13.39
C MET A 118 -12.79 12.66 12.35
N VAL A 119 -12.01 13.63 12.81
CA VAL A 119 -10.99 14.30 12.01
C VAL A 119 -9.64 13.74 12.42
N VAL A 120 -8.88 13.27 11.45
CA VAL A 120 -7.53 12.75 11.67
C VAL A 120 -6.53 13.75 11.07
N ARG A 121 -5.63 14.26 11.91
CA ARG A 121 -4.55 15.13 11.50
C ARG A 121 -3.23 14.63 12.07
N ASP A 122 -2.23 14.51 11.23
CA ASP A 122 -0.93 13.91 11.60
C ASP A 122 -1.08 12.56 12.30
N GLY A 123 -2.08 11.76 11.90
CA GLY A 123 -2.40 10.47 12.49
C GLY A 123 -3.14 10.53 13.84
N GLN A 124 -3.44 11.72 14.35
CA GLN A 124 -4.19 11.93 15.60
C GLN A 124 -5.67 12.12 15.28
N ALA A 125 -6.52 11.24 15.81
CA ALA A 125 -7.96 11.29 15.63
C ALA A 125 -8.63 12.09 16.74
N ALA A 126 -9.49 13.04 16.38
CA ALA A 126 -10.35 13.78 17.30
C ALA A 126 -11.80 13.78 16.79
N ALA A 127 -12.77 13.74 17.71
CA ALA A 127 -14.17 13.85 17.32
C ALA A 127 -14.45 15.23 16.72
N LEU A 128 -15.20 15.27 15.63
CA LEU A 128 -15.67 16.52 15.05
C LEU A 128 -16.76 17.09 15.98
N THR A 129 -16.53 18.29 16.50
CA THR A 129 -17.47 18.97 17.43
C THR A 129 -18.21 20.16 16.79
N GLN A 130 -17.74 20.61 15.65
CA GLN A 130 -18.31 21.70 14.86
C GLN A 130 -18.29 21.33 13.39
N SER A 131 -19.20 21.88 12.59
CA SER A 131 -19.24 21.63 11.15
C SER A 131 -17.91 22.04 10.50
N LEU A 132 -17.39 21.15 9.65
CA LEU A 132 -16.19 21.37 8.87
C LEU A 132 -16.59 21.73 7.44
N SER A 133 -16.18 22.90 6.98
CA SER A 133 -16.35 23.33 5.60
C SER A 133 -15.09 23.06 4.79
N PHE A 134 -15.26 22.63 3.55
CA PHE A 134 -14.18 22.35 2.62
C PHE A 134 -14.05 23.42 1.53
N PRO A 135 -12.87 23.55 0.90
CA PRO A 135 -12.63 24.53 -0.17
C PRO A 135 -13.57 24.40 -1.38
N ASN A 136 -14.13 23.22 -1.61
CA ASN A 136 -15.07 22.93 -2.70
C ASN A 136 -16.53 23.30 -2.36
N ASN A 137 -16.76 24.10 -1.31
CA ASN A 137 -18.08 24.49 -0.80
C ASN A 137 -18.97 23.32 -0.34
N THR A 138 -18.35 22.19 -0.01
CA THR A 138 -19.02 21.09 0.69
C THR A 138 -18.62 21.12 2.16
N GLY A 139 -19.21 20.25 2.98
CA GLY A 139 -18.88 20.18 4.39
C GLY A 139 -19.28 18.86 5.02
N ILE A 140 -18.88 18.69 6.28
CA ILE A 140 -19.32 17.58 7.12
C ILE A 140 -19.76 18.13 8.47
N ASP A 141 -20.95 17.71 8.90
CA ASP A 141 -21.49 18.07 10.20
C ASP A 141 -21.15 17.01 11.26
N PRO A 142 -21.04 17.40 12.55
CA PRO A 142 -20.75 16.48 13.64
C PRO A 142 -21.75 15.32 13.78
N ASP A 143 -22.99 15.54 13.34
CA ASP A 143 -24.06 14.53 13.34
C ASP A 143 -23.98 13.53 12.18
N GLY A 144 -22.90 13.61 11.37
CA GLY A 144 -22.58 12.63 10.34
C GLY A 144 -23.29 12.86 9.02
N TYR A 145 -23.50 14.11 8.64
CA TYR A 145 -24.00 14.45 7.31
C TYR A 145 -22.91 15.13 6.46
N TYR A 146 -22.79 14.69 5.24
CA TYR A 146 -22.11 15.40 4.18
C TYR A 146 -23.04 16.46 3.60
N VAL A 147 -22.59 17.70 3.56
CA VAL A 147 -23.35 18.86 3.11
C VAL A 147 -22.84 19.26 1.74
N TYR A 148 -23.73 19.25 0.74
CA TYR A 148 -23.42 19.68 -0.62
C TYR A 148 -23.60 21.20 -0.76
N PRO A 149 -23.02 21.81 -1.82
CA PRO A 149 -23.35 23.18 -2.19
C PRO A 149 -24.87 23.30 -2.34
N GLY A 150 -25.42 24.39 -1.80
CA GLY A 150 -26.89 24.60 -1.79
C GLY A 150 -27.64 23.92 -0.63
N GLY A 151 -26.92 23.30 0.32
CA GLY A 151 -27.47 22.83 1.60
C GLY A 151 -28.11 21.43 1.57
N ARG A 152 -28.11 20.74 0.43
CA ARG A 152 -28.51 19.31 0.40
C ARG A 152 -27.61 18.49 1.30
N ARG A 153 -28.19 17.59 2.08
CA ARG A 153 -27.45 16.74 3.03
C ARG A 153 -27.61 15.26 2.67
N ALA A 154 -26.54 14.49 2.88
CA ALA A 154 -26.56 13.03 2.77
C ALA A 154 -25.86 12.41 3.99
N ARG A 155 -26.48 11.40 4.59
CA ARG A 155 -25.90 10.65 5.71
C ARG A 155 -24.59 9.96 5.27
N LEU A 156 -23.57 10.06 6.12
CA LEU A 156 -22.35 9.28 5.99
C LEU A 156 -22.56 7.87 6.52
N ASN A 157 -21.96 6.89 5.87
CA ASN A 157 -21.85 5.53 6.39
C ASN A 157 -20.53 5.35 7.13
N ASP A 158 -20.47 4.42 8.07
CA ASP A 158 -19.21 4.04 8.70
C ASP A 158 -18.21 3.58 7.63
N GLY A 159 -16.96 3.97 7.79
CA GLY A 159 -15.90 3.69 6.82
C GLY A 159 -15.84 4.61 5.59
N GLU A 160 -16.70 5.61 5.49
CA GLU A 160 -16.54 6.66 4.47
C GLU A 160 -15.48 7.67 4.91
N TRP A 161 -14.55 7.97 4.00
CA TRP A 161 -13.42 8.84 4.24
C TRP A 161 -13.35 9.98 3.24
N PHE A 162 -12.92 11.13 3.71
CA PHE A 162 -12.79 12.35 2.91
C PHE A 162 -11.47 13.03 3.21
N ARG A 163 -10.82 13.53 2.18
CA ARG A 163 -9.71 14.47 2.33
C ARG A 163 -10.20 15.77 2.95
N LEU A 164 -9.29 16.56 3.51
CA LEU A 164 -9.62 17.89 4.05
C LEU A 164 -9.97 18.93 2.95
N ASP A 165 -9.91 18.55 1.68
CA ASP A 165 -10.42 19.34 0.55
C ASP A 165 -11.87 18.97 0.17
N GLY A 166 -12.47 18.00 0.87
CA GLY A 166 -13.83 17.52 0.62
C GLY A 166 -13.92 16.42 -0.44
N THR A 167 -12.80 15.96 -1.00
CA THR A 167 -12.78 14.85 -1.95
C THR A 167 -12.93 13.52 -1.21
N ALA A 168 -13.84 12.65 -1.67
CA ALA A 168 -13.97 11.32 -1.12
C ALA A 168 -12.71 10.48 -1.38
N ILE A 169 -12.27 9.75 -0.37
CA ILE A 169 -11.19 8.76 -0.49
C ILE A 169 -11.85 7.41 -0.80
N PRO A 170 -11.40 6.68 -1.85
CA PRO A 170 -11.90 5.34 -2.11
C PRO A 170 -11.72 4.45 -0.88
N THR A 171 -12.76 3.73 -0.49
CA THR A 171 -12.69 2.85 0.68
C THR A 171 -11.84 1.62 0.39
N LYS A 172 -11.15 1.13 1.41
CA LYS A 172 -10.40 -0.13 1.36
C LYS A 172 -10.88 -1.03 2.49
N ASP A 173 -11.18 -2.26 2.13
CA ASP A 173 -11.42 -3.33 3.08
C ASP A 173 -10.14 -4.18 3.21
N THR A 174 -9.97 -4.87 4.33
CA THR A 174 -8.83 -5.76 4.54
C THR A 174 -9.27 -7.13 5.01
N VAL A 175 -8.46 -8.13 4.69
CA VAL A 175 -8.56 -9.48 5.24
C VAL A 175 -7.19 -9.88 5.76
N THR A 176 -7.11 -10.23 7.03
CA THR A 176 -5.86 -10.63 7.68
C THR A 176 -6.06 -11.95 8.41
N LEU A 177 -5.08 -12.85 8.34
CA LEU A 177 -5.03 -14.05 9.15
C LEU A 177 -4.12 -13.80 10.36
N ILE A 178 -4.67 -13.85 11.58
CA ILE A 178 -3.95 -13.58 12.84
C ILE A 178 -4.28 -14.67 13.85
N ASN A 179 -3.26 -15.38 14.33
CA ASN A 179 -3.41 -16.49 15.27
C ASN A 179 -4.44 -17.53 14.78
N GLY A 180 -4.40 -17.87 13.50
CA GLY A 180 -5.33 -18.79 12.86
C GLY A 180 -6.75 -18.27 12.70
N GLN A 181 -7.03 -17.00 13.03
CA GLN A 181 -8.34 -16.39 12.92
C GLN A 181 -8.35 -15.34 11.79
N VAL A 182 -9.36 -15.42 10.93
CA VAL A 182 -9.59 -14.41 9.88
C VAL A 182 -10.24 -13.18 10.51
N ARG A 183 -9.59 -12.05 10.33
CA ARG A 183 -10.09 -10.72 10.65
C ARG A 183 -10.31 -9.90 9.39
N LEU A 184 -11.42 -9.21 9.35
CA LEU A 184 -11.79 -8.33 8.24
C LEU A 184 -11.99 -6.91 8.78
N GLN A 185 -11.48 -5.92 8.06
CA GLN A 185 -12.08 -4.60 8.09
C GLN A 185 -13.00 -4.50 6.89
N LYS A 186 -14.30 -4.39 7.12
CA LYS A 186 -15.31 -4.23 6.08
C LYS A 186 -16.18 -3.03 6.39
N ASP A 187 -16.30 -2.12 5.42
CA ASP A 187 -17.09 -0.90 5.57
C ASP A 187 -16.76 -0.16 6.90
N GLY A 188 -15.46 -0.06 7.24
CA GLY A 188 -14.95 0.58 8.46
C GLY A 188 -15.07 -0.22 9.74
N SER A 189 -15.74 -1.37 9.74
CA SER A 189 -15.94 -2.23 10.91
C SER A 189 -14.99 -3.41 10.93
N LEU A 190 -14.36 -3.67 12.09
CA LEU A 190 -13.54 -4.87 12.29
C LEU A 190 -14.44 -6.05 12.66
N ILE A 191 -14.33 -7.14 11.91
CA ILE A 191 -15.12 -8.36 12.07
C ILE A 191 -14.16 -9.55 12.16
N SER A 192 -14.41 -10.47 13.09
CA SER A 192 -13.72 -11.76 13.12
C SER A 192 -14.65 -12.84 12.58
N LEU A 193 -14.16 -13.66 11.63
CA LEU A 193 -14.94 -14.79 11.12
C LEU A 193 -14.67 -16.05 11.94
N SER A 194 -15.72 -16.78 12.26
CA SER A 194 -15.56 -18.17 12.69
C SER A 194 -15.16 -19.06 11.49
N PRO A 195 -14.50 -20.21 11.71
CA PRO A 195 -13.97 -21.05 10.62
C PRO A 195 -14.99 -21.49 9.56
N VAL A 196 -16.27 -21.56 9.94
CA VAL A 196 -17.36 -22.01 9.04
C VAL A 196 -18.07 -20.85 8.33
N GLN A 197 -17.78 -19.60 8.70
CA GLN A 197 -18.42 -18.44 8.11
C GLN A 197 -17.79 -18.09 6.77
N ILE A 198 -18.61 -17.51 5.89
CA ILE A 198 -18.19 -16.96 4.59
C ILE A 198 -18.73 -15.55 4.50
N MET A 199 -17.86 -14.60 4.16
CA MET A 199 -18.19 -13.21 3.94
C MET A 199 -17.99 -12.84 2.47
N GLY A 200 -19.03 -12.24 1.88
CA GLY A 200 -18.92 -11.62 0.55
C GLY A 200 -18.38 -10.20 0.67
N MET A 201 -17.40 -9.87 -0.16
CA MET A 201 -16.81 -8.54 -0.28
C MET A 201 -17.44 -7.77 -1.44
N ASN A 202 -17.21 -6.46 -1.48
CA ASN A 202 -17.84 -5.57 -2.47
C ASN A 202 -17.39 -5.82 -3.92
N ASP A 203 -16.18 -6.35 -4.10
CA ASP A 203 -15.62 -6.76 -5.41
C ASP A 203 -16.07 -8.16 -5.85
N GLY A 204 -16.95 -8.81 -5.09
CA GLY A 204 -17.40 -10.19 -5.32
C GLY A 204 -16.45 -11.26 -4.77
N THR A 205 -15.34 -10.90 -4.14
CA THR A 205 -14.47 -11.84 -3.43
C THR A 205 -15.23 -12.49 -2.27
N ARG A 206 -15.03 -13.78 -2.07
CA ARG A 206 -15.53 -14.52 -0.92
C ARG A 206 -14.39 -14.85 0.02
N VAL A 207 -14.56 -14.49 1.29
CA VAL A 207 -13.61 -14.74 2.38
C VAL A 207 -14.18 -15.81 3.28
N HIS A 208 -13.48 -16.91 3.39
CA HIS A 208 -13.85 -18.01 4.29
C HIS A 208 -13.11 -17.85 5.62
N GLY A 209 -13.77 -18.18 6.72
CA GLY A 209 -13.19 -18.07 8.06
C GLY A 209 -12.02 -19.03 8.33
N ASP A 210 -11.80 -20.01 7.45
CA ASP A 210 -10.60 -20.87 7.46
C ASP A 210 -9.38 -20.24 6.80
N GLY A 211 -9.50 -19.00 6.29
CA GLY A 211 -8.44 -18.26 5.58
C GLY A 211 -8.42 -18.50 4.07
N THR A 212 -9.38 -19.24 3.51
CA THR A 212 -9.50 -19.40 2.06
C THR A 212 -10.12 -18.14 1.44
N ILE A 213 -9.47 -17.61 0.41
CA ILE A 213 -9.92 -16.45 -0.37
C ILE A 213 -10.28 -16.93 -1.76
N GLN A 214 -11.51 -16.68 -2.17
CA GLN A 214 -12.00 -16.95 -3.52
C GLN A 214 -12.29 -15.63 -4.23
N LYS A 215 -11.41 -15.21 -5.13
CA LYS A 215 -11.63 -13.98 -5.92
C LYS A 215 -12.74 -14.20 -6.95
N PHE A 216 -13.53 -13.14 -7.17
CA PHE A 216 -14.52 -13.15 -8.25
C PHE A 216 -13.79 -13.29 -9.60
N ASN A 217 -14.15 -14.30 -10.39
CA ASN A 217 -13.48 -14.64 -11.66
C ASN A 217 -11.95 -14.76 -11.58
N GLY A 218 -11.41 -15.12 -10.42
CA GLY A 218 -9.99 -15.19 -10.16
C GLY A 218 -9.57 -16.45 -9.38
N PRO A 219 -8.31 -16.52 -8.98
CA PRO A 219 -7.77 -17.67 -8.26
C PRO A 219 -8.37 -17.81 -6.86
N THR A 220 -8.41 -19.04 -6.40
CA THR A 220 -8.63 -19.38 -4.99
C THR A 220 -7.28 -19.67 -4.35
N PHE A 221 -7.01 -19.07 -3.18
CA PHE A 221 -5.78 -19.28 -2.42
C PHE A 221 -6.06 -19.20 -0.93
N LYS A 222 -5.07 -19.61 -0.12
CA LYS A 222 -5.17 -19.58 1.33
C LYS A 222 -4.22 -18.51 1.90
N LEU A 223 -4.71 -17.69 2.82
CA LEU A 223 -3.90 -16.73 3.55
C LEU A 223 -2.87 -17.45 4.43
N ARG A 224 -1.69 -16.87 4.51
CA ARG A 224 -0.66 -17.26 5.47
C ARG A 224 -0.82 -16.47 6.76
N GLU A 225 -0.33 -17.01 7.87
CA GLU A 225 -0.31 -16.31 9.15
C GLU A 225 0.40 -14.96 9.01
N GLY A 226 -0.23 -13.90 9.52
CA GLY A 226 0.23 -12.52 9.41
C GLY A 226 0.03 -11.86 8.02
N GLN A 227 -0.48 -12.59 7.04
CA GLN A 227 -0.73 -12.02 5.71
C GLN A 227 -2.00 -11.17 5.73
N THR A 228 -1.88 -9.95 5.20
CA THR A 228 -3.02 -9.06 4.94
C THR A 228 -3.18 -8.86 3.43
N ILE A 229 -4.41 -8.94 2.94
CA ILE A 229 -4.78 -8.52 1.59
C ILE A 229 -5.74 -7.34 1.66
N LEU A 230 -5.62 -6.44 0.68
CA LEU A 230 -6.55 -5.34 0.50
C LEU A 230 -7.57 -5.70 -0.57
N ILE A 231 -8.79 -5.26 -0.34
CA ILE A 231 -9.93 -5.41 -1.24
C ILE A 231 -10.54 -4.02 -1.40
N ASP A 232 -10.85 -3.65 -2.64
CA ASP A 232 -11.52 -2.37 -2.86
C ASP A 232 -12.91 -2.40 -2.22
N GLY A 233 -13.17 -1.42 -1.40
CA GLY A 233 -14.48 -1.20 -0.81
C GLY A 233 -15.48 -0.62 -1.81
N PRO A 234 -16.70 -0.30 -1.38
CA PRO A 234 -17.71 0.25 -2.27
C PRO A 234 -17.25 1.57 -2.89
N ASN A 235 -17.48 1.72 -4.18
CA ASN A 235 -17.16 2.95 -4.91
C ASN A 235 -18.27 3.98 -4.61
N ILE A 236 -18.07 4.78 -3.57
CA ILE A 236 -19.05 5.77 -3.14
C ILE A 236 -18.92 7.00 -4.02
N LYS A 237 -19.82 7.13 -4.99
CA LYS A 237 -19.97 8.36 -5.79
C LYS A 237 -20.86 9.33 -5.02
N ARG A 238 -20.27 10.43 -4.55
CA ARG A 238 -20.98 11.55 -3.92
C ARG A 238 -20.89 12.80 -4.77
#